data_716fecfe7c40465cd3751b90014c49c4
#
_entry.id   716fecfe7c40465cd3751b90014c49c4
#
_cell.length_a   1.000
_cell.length_b   1.000
_cell.length_c   1.000
_cell.angle_alpha   90.00
_cell.angle_beta   90.00
_cell.angle_gamma   90.00
#
_symmetry.space_group_name_H-M   'P 1'
#
loop_
_entity.id
_entity.type
_entity.pdbx_description
1 polymer ?
#
loop_
_entity_poly.entity_id
_entity_poly.type
_entity_poly.pdbx_seq_one_letter_code
_entity_poly.pdbx_strand_id
1 'polypeptide(L)'
;MDNLRKPINSNERNARINNKHESELFPYYGATGQVGFIDDYLIDGSYLLLGEDGAPFLDKNATKAYSIEGKCWVNNHAHILKPLCNFNYLMYYLNQVDYKDYVNGSTRLKLTQSDMRSIKILLPPMAEQERISTKVKELFYLSLIPQHFDLTLFISS
;
A
#
# COMPACT_ATOMS: atom_id res chain seq x y z
N MET A 1 -9.83 3.63 -16.07
CA MET A 1 -9.57 3.16 -14.68
C MET A 1 -10.28 3.99 -13.61
N ASP A 2 -10.98 5.05 -13.99
CA ASP A 2 -11.60 5.98 -13.01
C ASP A 2 -12.82 5.42 -12.26
N ASN A 3 -13.36 4.28 -12.68
CA ASN A 3 -14.53 3.66 -12.03
C ASN A 3 -14.19 2.67 -10.90
N LEU A 4 -12.89 2.43 -10.63
CA LEU A 4 -12.47 1.46 -9.62
C LEU A 4 -12.30 2.08 -8.23
N ARG A 5 -12.44 3.40 -8.11
CA ARG A 5 -12.39 4.13 -6.85
C ARG A 5 -13.54 5.12 -6.77
N LYS A 6 -14.13 5.24 -5.60
CA LYS A 6 -15.27 6.14 -5.38
C LYS A 6 -15.15 6.80 -4.02
N PRO A 7 -15.23 8.14 -3.97
CA PRO A 7 -15.29 8.86 -2.69
C PRO A 7 -16.58 8.53 -1.97
N ILE A 8 -16.49 8.41 -0.66
CA ILE A 8 -17.62 8.33 0.24
C ILE A 8 -17.23 9.06 1.53
N ASN A 9 -18.10 9.89 2.05
CA ASN A 9 -17.83 10.58 3.31
C ASN A 9 -18.07 9.66 4.51
N SER A 10 -17.49 10.02 5.67
CA SER A 10 -17.54 9.20 6.86
C SER A 10 -18.96 8.97 7.39
N ASN A 11 -19.85 9.97 7.29
CA ASN A 11 -21.24 9.84 7.75
C ASN A 11 -22.02 8.86 6.88
N GLU A 12 -21.88 8.97 5.56
CA GLU A 12 -22.51 8.05 4.62
C GLU A 12 -21.97 6.63 4.82
N ARG A 13 -20.64 6.45 4.95
CA ARG A 13 -20.06 5.13 5.22
C ARG A 13 -20.59 4.54 6.53
N ASN A 14 -20.61 5.31 7.62
CA ASN A 14 -21.10 4.85 8.91
C ASN A 14 -22.60 4.47 8.85
N ALA A 15 -23.41 5.21 8.11
CA ALA A 15 -24.82 4.88 7.91
C ALA A 15 -25.00 3.55 7.16
N ARG A 16 -24.14 3.28 6.18
CA ARG A 16 -24.18 2.05 5.37
C ARG A 16 -23.78 0.80 6.17
N ILE A 17 -22.84 0.91 7.11
CA ILE A 17 -22.36 -0.23 7.91
C ILE A 17 -23.14 -0.41 9.22
N ASN A 18 -24.01 0.53 9.56
CA ASN A 18 -24.81 0.46 10.78
C ASN A 18 -25.71 -0.79 10.75
N ASN A 19 -25.67 -1.59 11.83
CA ASN A 19 -26.41 -2.86 11.96
C ASN A 19 -26.03 -3.97 10.96
N LYS A 20 -24.87 -3.88 10.29
CA LYS A 20 -24.34 -4.94 9.44
C LYS A 20 -23.46 -5.90 10.24
N HIS A 21 -23.53 -7.20 9.89
CA HIS A 21 -22.61 -8.20 10.40
C HIS A 21 -21.23 -8.06 9.73
N GLU A 22 -20.16 -8.44 10.43
CA GLU A 22 -18.79 -8.41 9.88
C GLU A 22 -18.66 -9.20 8.56
N SER A 23 -19.38 -10.29 8.42
CA SER A 23 -19.41 -11.12 7.20
C SER A 23 -20.02 -10.43 5.98
N GLU A 24 -20.71 -9.30 6.16
CA GLU A 24 -21.33 -8.49 5.11
C GLU A 24 -20.44 -7.27 4.75
N LEU A 25 -19.28 -7.15 5.38
CA LEU A 25 -18.42 -5.98 5.25
C LEU A 25 -17.15 -6.29 4.46
N PHE A 26 -16.74 -5.34 3.66
CA PHE A 26 -15.52 -5.37 2.86
C PHE A 26 -14.52 -4.33 3.36
N PRO A 27 -13.21 -4.59 3.25
CA PRO A 27 -12.19 -3.63 3.59
C PRO A 27 -12.33 -2.32 2.79
N TYR A 28 -12.18 -1.20 3.48
CA TYR A 28 -12.21 0.15 2.92
C TYR A 28 -10.83 0.78 3.04
N TYR A 29 -10.21 1.11 1.91
CA TYR A 29 -8.82 1.57 1.82
C TYR A 29 -8.70 3.06 1.49
N GLY A 30 -7.68 3.69 2.05
CA GLY A 30 -7.30 5.08 1.86
C GLY A 30 -5.87 5.26 1.38
N ALA A 31 -5.28 6.43 1.63
CA ALA A 31 -3.93 6.78 1.16
C ALA A 31 -2.82 5.92 1.78
N THR A 32 -2.99 5.42 2.99
CA THR A 32 -1.92 4.78 3.78
C THR A 32 -2.27 3.38 4.28
N GLY A 33 -3.40 2.82 3.87
CA GLY A 33 -3.84 1.50 4.28
C GLY A 33 -5.34 1.39 4.46
N GLN A 34 -5.78 0.33 5.14
CA GLN A 34 -7.17 0.13 5.49
C GLN A 34 -7.60 1.14 6.56
N VAL A 35 -8.68 1.86 6.29
CA VAL A 35 -9.25 2.88 7.17
C VAL A 35 -10.61 2.50 7.76
N GLY A 36 -11.06 1.28 7.50
CA GLY A 36 -12.30 0.74 8.03
C GLY A 36 -12.93 -0.30 7.11
N PHE A 37 -14.25 -0.37 7.18
CA PHE A 37 -15.08 -1.31 6.40
C PHE A 37 -16.23 -0.57 5.72
N ILE A 38 -16.83 -1.24 4.73
CA ILE A 38 -18.02 -0.79 4.01
C ILE A 38 -18.84 -2.02 3.57
N ASP A 39 -20.11 -1.84 3.27
CA ASP A 39 -21.06 -2.90 2.91
C ASP A 39 -21.06 -3.28 1.41
N ASP A 40 -20.05 -2.86 0.67
CA ASP A 40 -19.95 -3.11 -0.77
C ASP A 40 -18.47 -3.07 -1.22
N TYR A 41 -18.20 -3.49 -2.44
CA TYR A 41 -16.85 -3.45 -3.00
C TYR A 41 -16.86 -2.88 -4.42
N LEU A 42 -15.75 -2.27 -4.83
CA LEU A 42 -15.54 -1.72 -6.18
C LEU A 42 -14.60 -2.57 -7.01
N ILE A 43 -13.72 -3.32 -6.36
CA ILE A 43 -12.72 -4.16 -7.01
C ILE A 43 -12.66 -5.53 -6.35
N ASP A 44 -12.27 -6.52 -7.13
CA ASP A 44 -11.98 -7.87 -6.70
C ASP A 44 -10.70 -8.34 -7.40
N GLY A 45 -9.67 -8.67 -6.63
CA GLY A 45 -8.37 -9.09 -7.16
C GLY A 45 -7.18 -8.48 -6.43
N SER A 46 -5.98 -8.67 -7.00
CA SER A 46 -4.72 -8.19 -6.45
C SER A 46 -4.29 -6.89 -7.12
N TYR A 47 -4.11 -5.84 -6.34
CA TYR A 47 -3.69 -4.52 -6.80
C TYR A 47 -2.67 -3.91 -5.85
N LEU A 48 -1.91 -2.94 -6.38
CA LEU A 48 -1.06 -2.05 -5.63
C LEU A 48 -1.78 -0.72 -5.44
N LEU A 49 -1.84 -0.25 -4.21
CA LEU A 49 -2.31 1.10 -3.92
C LEU A 49 -1.12 2.01 -3.63
N LEU A 50 -1.11 3.19 -4.24
CA LEU A 50 -0.16 4.26 -3.98
C LEU A 50 -0.93 5.48 -3.48
N GLY A 51 -0.54 6.07 -2.37
CA GLY A 51 -1.19 7.26 -1.84
C GLY A 51 -1.29 8.37 -2.89
N GLU A 52 -2.42 9.07 -2.91
CA GLU A 52 -2.64 10.24 -3.76
C GLU A 52 -2.67 11.53 -2.95
N ASP A 53 -3.37 11.52 -1.82
CA ASP A 53 -3.64 12.72 -1.03
C ASP A 53 -3.47 12.44 0.46
N GLY A 54 -2.54 13.15 1.09
CA GLY A 54 -2.25 13.02 2.52
C GLY A 54 -1.44 11.80 2.92
N ALA A 55 -0.79 11.12 1.98
CA ALA A 55 0.22 10.13 2.30
C ALA A 55 1.52 10.80 2.77
N PRO A 56 2.32 10.14 3.63
CA PRO A 56 3.54 10.70 4.19
C PRO A 56 4.71 10.63 3.20
N PHE A 57 4.59 11.29 2.05
CA PHE A 57 5.51 11.18 0.92
C PHE A 57 6.96 11.54 1.25
N LEU A 58 7.19 12.49 2.15
CA LEU A 58 8.54 12.97 2.50
C LEU A 58 9.18 12.20 3.66
N ASP A 59 8.43 11.34 4.32
CA ASP A 59 8.98 10.43 5.32
C ASP A 59 9.50 9.16 4.64
N LYS A 60 10.81 8.97 4.65
CA LYS A 60 11.48 7.82 4.02
C LYS A 60 11.08 6.47 4.63
N ASN A 61 10.67 6.45 5.88
CA ASN A 61 10.33 5.23 6.62
C ASN A 61 8.84 4.88 6.53
N ALA A 62 8.01 5.82 6.11
CA ALA A 62 6.58 5.60 6.02
C ALA A 62 6.18 4.87 4.73
N THR A 63 5.14 4.06 4.83
CA THR A 63 4.55 3.35 3.69
C THR A 63 3.76 4.31 2.80
N LYS A 64 4.07 4.34 1.50
CA LYS A 64 3.36 5.11 0.46
C LYS A 64 2.60 4.19 -0.49
N ALA A 65 3.17 2.99 -0.73
CA ALA A 65 2.58 1.96 -1.58
C ALA A 65 2.40 0.64 -0.80
N TYR A 66 1.25 -0.01 -0.96
CA TYR A 66 0.92 -1.26 -0.30
C TYR A 66 0.02 -2.14 -1.17
N SER A 67 0.02 -3.44 -0.91
CA SER A 67 -0.79 -4.42 -1.63
C SER A 67 -2.17 -4.59 -1.02
N ILE A 68 -3.14 -4.85 -1.88
CA ILE A 68 -4.47 -5.30 -1.49
C ILE A 68 -4.86 -6.53 -2.29
N GLU A 69 -5.72 -7.37 -1.73
CA GLU A 69 -6.20 -8.59 -2.37
C GLU A 69 -7.68 -8.83 -2.06
N GLY A 70 -8.41 -9.38 -3.04
CA GLY A 70 -9.81 -9.74 -2.91
C GLY A 70 -10.75 -8.55 -3.06
N LYS A 71 -11.96 -8.71 -2.50
CA LYS A 71 -13.03 -7.72 -2.58
C LYS A 71 -12.79 -6.56 -1.64
N CYS A 72 -12.73 -5.35 -2.16
CA CYS A 72 -12.54 -4.16 -1.35
C CYS A 72 -13.05 -2.88 -2.03
N TRP A 73 -13.16 -1.83 -1.24
CA TRP A 73 -13.46 -0.48 -1.70
C TRP A 73 -12.25 0.42 -1.53
N VAL A 74 -11.90 1.15 -2.57
CA VAL A 74 -10.82 2.15 -2.52
C VAL A 74 -11.43 3.54 -2.67
N ASN A 75 -11.06 4.44 -1.77
CA ASN A 75 -11.48 5.83 -1.85
C ASN A 75 -10.63 6.62 -2.87
N ASN A 76 -10.91 7.92 -3.00
CA ASN A 76 -10.21 8.80 -3.93
C ASN A 76 -8.84 9.31 -3.42
N HIS A 77 -8.33 8.82 -2.28
CA HIS A 77 -7.04 9.23 -1.72
C HIS A 77 -5.90 8.27 -2.07
N ALA A 78 -6.17 7.26 -2.91
CA ALA A 78 -5.14 6.34 -3.39
C ALA A 78 -5.30 6.07 -4.90
N HIS A 79 -4.17 5.98 -5.60
CA HIS A 79 -4.08 5.45 -6.95
C HIS A 79 -4.15 3.92 -6.92
N ILE A 80 -4.86 3.32 -7.87
CA ILE A 80 -4.94 1.86 -8.04
C ILE A 80 -4.04 1.48 -9.21
N LEU A 81 -3.08 0.61 -8.96
CA LEU A 81 -2.11 0.15 -9.94
C LEU A 81 -2.26 -1.36 -10.16
N LYS A 82 -2.21 -1.77 -11.42
CA LYS A 82 -2.06 -3.17 -11.82
C LYS A 82 -0.70 -3.33 -12.49
N PRO A 83 0.33 -3.80 -11.78
CA PRO A 83 1.67 -3.89 -12.33
C PRO A 83 1.77 -4.81 -13.55
N LEU A 84 2.58 -4.41 -14.53
CA LEU A 84 3.01 -5.24 -15.66
C LEU A 84 4.43 -5.80 -15.45
N CYS A 85 4.99 -5.64 -14.26
CA CYS A 85 6.29 -6.12 -13.83
C CYS A 85 6.13 -6.90 -12.51
N ASN A 86 7.23 -7.33 -11.90
CA ASN A 86 7.14 -8.00 -10.61
C ASN A 86 6.45 -7.11 -9.57
N PHE A 87 5.40 -7.63 -8.98
CA PHE A 87 4.49 -6.91 -8.09
C PHE A 87 5.22 -6.36 -6.85
N ASN A 88 5.96 -7.22 -6.17
CA ASN A 88 6.69 -6.85 -4.96
C ASN A 88 7.83 -5.89 -5.27
N TYR A 89 8.53 -6.09 -6.40
CA TYR A 89 9.57 -5.16 -6.85
C TYR A 89 9.01 -3.75 -6.99
N LEU A 90 7.90 -3.59 -7.70
CA LEU A 90 7.28 -2.27 -7.87
C LEU A 90 6.83 -1.68 -6.54
N MET A 91 6.24 -2.48 -5.66
CA MET A 91 5.81 -2.03 -4.32
C MET A 91 7.00 -1.50 -3.51
N TYR A 92 8.09 -2.25 -3.45
CA TYR A 92 9.30 -1.83 -2.74
C TYR A 92 9.93 -0.59 -3.37
N TYR A 93 10.00 -0.55 -4.71
CA TYR A 93 10.52 0.59 -5.44
C TYR A 93 9.74 1.87 -5.11
N LEU A 94 8.41 1.83 -5.21
CA LEU A 94 7.55 2.98 -4.92
C LEU A 94 7.67 3.47 -3.47
N ASN A 95 7.99 2.61 -2.52
CA ASN A 95 8.23 3.02 -1.14
C ASN A 95 9.59 3.71 -0.94
N GLN A 96 10.53 3.59 -1.89
CA GLN A 96 11.87 4.19 -1.83
C GLN A 96 12.04 5.43 -2.73
N VAL A 97 11.04 5.77 -3.54
CA VAL A 97 11.07 6.96 -4.39
C VAL A 97 11.21 8.22 -3.52
N ASP A 98 12.10 9.15 -3.94
CA ASP A 98 12.07 10.52 -3.40
C ASP A 98 10.96 11.29 -4.09
N TYR A 99 9.89 11.56 -3.35
CA TYR A 99 8.69 12.20 -3.89
C TYR A 99 8.74 13.72 -3.92
N LYS A 100 9.84 14.36 -3.52
CA LYS A 100 9.93 15.84 -3.41
C LYS A 100 9.52 16.56 -4.68
N ASP A 101 9.94 16.04 -5.84
CA ASP A 101 9.69 16.66 -7.14
C ASP A 101 8.36 16.21 -7.77
N TYR A 102 7.64 15.31 -7.12
CA TYR A 102 6.40 14.73 -7.64
C TYR A 102 5.14 15.12 -6.86
N VAL A 103 5.32 15.73 -5.69
CA VAL A 103 4.18 16.10 -4.84
C VAL A 103 4.00 17.61 -4.72
N ASN A 104 2.76 18.03 -4.64
CA ASN A 104 2.37 19.43 -4.50
C ASN A 104 1.59 19.61 -3.20
N GLY A 105 1.57 20.84 -2.69
CA GLY A 105 0.88 21.23 -1.46
C GLY A 105 1.85 21.54 -0.32
N SER A 106 1.36 22.28 0.67
CA SER A 106 2.14 22.69 1.84
C SER A 106 1.75 21.92 3.12
N THR A 107 0.46 21.83 3.41
CA THR A 107 -0.05 21.18 4.63
C THR A 107 -0.44 19.72 4.36
N ARG A 108 -0.98 19.47 3.17
CA ARG A 108 -1.40 18.15 2.73
C ARG A 108 -0.83 17.89 1.34
N LEU A 109 0.17 17.04 1.29
CA LEU A 109 0.84 16.71 0.04
C LEU A 109 -0.05 15.86 -0.86
N LYS A 110 -0.02 16.17 -2.14
CA LYS A 110 -0.79 15.46 -3.16
C LYS A 110 0.12 15.02 -4.31
N LEU A 111 0.04 13.73 -4.62
CA LEU A 111 0.62 13.12 -5.83
C LEU A 111 -0.49 13.02 -6.88
N THR A 112 -0.49 13.93 -7.85
CA THR A 112 -1.50 13.86 -8.93
C THR A 112 -1.26 12.66 -9.84
N GLN A 113 -2.28 12.26 -10.61
CA GLN A 113 -2.13 11.16 -11.58
C GLN A 113 -1.07 11.48 -12.65
N SER A 114 -0.93 12.73 -13.04
CA SER A 114 0.11 13.18 -13.98
C SER A 114 1.49 13.03 -13.39
N ASP A 115 1.67 13.50 -12.15
CA ASP A 115 2.96 13.43 -11.45
C ASP A 115 3.33 11.96 -11.18
N MET A 116 2.39 11.13 -10.74
CA MET A 116 2.60 9.69 -10.58
C MET A 116 3.10 9.04 -11.88
N ARG A 117 2.52 9.39 -13.02
CA ARG A 117 2.95 8.85 -14.33
C ARG A 117 4.32 9.32 -14.77
N SER A 118 4.82 10.43 -14.23
CA SER A 118 6.15 10.95 -14.51
C SER A 118 7.26 10.30 -13.68
N ILE A 119 6.91 9.50 -12.66
CA ILE A 119 7.88 8.80 -11.82
C ILE A 119 8.70 7.84 -12.69
N LYS A 120 10.01 8.05 -12.70
CA LYS A 120 10.94 7.17 -13.43
C LYS A 120 11.20 5.92 -12.59
N ILE A 121 10.92 4.77 -13.17
CA ILE A 121 11.12 3.46 -12.55
C ILE A 121 12.19 2.71 -13.34
N LEU A 122 13.25 2.29 -12.66
CA LEU A 122 14.25 1.39 -13.23
C LEU A 122 13.68 -0.01 -13.28
N LEU A 123 13.58 -0.60 -14.45
CA LEU A 123 13.05 -1.95 -14.66
C LEU A 123 14.14 -2.87 -15.18
N PRO A 124 14.87 -3.57 -14.30
CA PRO A 124 15.79 -4.62 -14.73
C PRO A 124 15.02 -5.81 -15.32
N PRO A 125 15.69 -6.79 -15.93
CA PRO A 125 15.06 -8.02 -16.39
C PRO A 125 14.25 -8.70 -15.28
N MET A 126 13.19 -9.44 -15.63
CA MET A 126 12.25 -10.02 -14.67
C MET A 126 12.93 -10.88 -13.60
N ALA A 127 13.90 -11.70 -13.99
CA ALA A 127 14.67 -12.54 -13.05
C ALA A 127 15.40 -11.70 -11.98
N GLU A 128 15.88 -10.52 -12.35
CA GLU A 128 16.54 -9.61 -11.40
C GLU A 128 15.53 -8.91 -10.49
N GLN A 129 14.35 -8.55 -11.01
CA GLN A 129 13.25 -8.03 -10.19
C GLN A 129 12.82 -9.06 -9.12
N GLU A 130 12.71 -10.33 -9.50
CA GLU A 130 12.39 -11.43 -8.58
C GLU A 130 13.46 -11.61 -7.52
N ARG A 131 14.76 -11.62 -7.94
CA ARG A 131 15.89 -11.73 -7.02
C ARG A 131 15.91 -10.60 -6.00
N ILE A 132 15.71 -9.36 -6.45
CA ILE A 132 15.64 -8.18 -5.57
C ILE A 132 14.47 -8.31 -4.60
N SER A 133 13.28 -8.64 -5.09
CA SER A 133 12.07 -8.77 -4.29
C SER A 133 12.22 -9.81 -3.19
N THR A 134 12.78 -10.96 -3.53
CA THR A 134 13.05 -12.04 -2.59
C THR A 134 14.02 -11.58 -1.51
N LYS A 135 15.11 -10.92 -1.92
CA LYS A 135 16.12 -10.45 -0.96
C LYS A 135 15.59 -9.38 -0.01
N VAL A 136 14.80 -8.45 -0.52
CA VAL A 136 14.14 -7.43 0.32
C VAL A 136 13.20 -8.09 1.33
N LYS A 137 12.39 -9.06 0.90
CA LYS A 137 11.49 -9.81 1.78
C LYS A 137 12.25 -10.56 2.88
N GLU A 138 13.35 -11.23 2.54
CA GLU A 138 14.21 -11.90 3.52
C GLU A 138 14.75 -10.93 4.57
N LEU A 139 15.25 -9.77 4.14
CA LEU A 139 15.78 -8.74 5.04
C LEU A 139 14.71 -8.20 6.01
N PHE A 140 13.49 -7.95 5.50
CA PHE A 140 12.37 -7.57 6.37
C PHE A 140 12.05 -8.66 7.38
N TYR A 141 12.00 -9.92 6.94
CA TYR A 141 11.73 -11.03 7.84
C TYR A 141 12.79 -11.15 8.95
N LEU A 142 14.08 -11.03 8.60
CA LEU A 142 15.18 -11.06 9.56
C LEU A 142 15.12 -9.90 10.55
N SER A 143 14.67 -8.71 10.13
CA SER A 143 14.51 -7.56 11.02
C SER A 143 13.39 -7.72 12.07
N LEU A 144 12.46 -8.64 11.84
CA LEU A 144 11.36 -8.95 12.76
C LEU A 144 11.72 -10.01 13.80
N ILE A 145 12.84 -10.75 13.60
CA ILE A 145 13.31 -11.73 14.55
C ILE A 145 13.94 -10.98 15.74
N PRO A 146 13.48 -11.21 17.00
CA PRO A 146 14.10 -10.60 18.16
C PRO A 146 15.60 -10.94 18.22
N GLN A 147 16.47 -9.95 18.33
CA GLN A 147 17.92 -10.13 18.37
C GLN A 147 18.45 -10.68 19.71
N HIS A 148 17.57 -11.07 20.61
CA HIS A 148 17.90 -11.76 21.84
C HIS A 148 17.61 -13.25 21.73
N PHE A 149 18.49 -13.99 21.08
CA PHE A 149 18.69 -15.40 21.39
C PHE A 149 19.52 -15.45 22.69
N ASP A 150 18.87 -15.74 23.80
CA ASP A 150 19.52 -16.02 25.05
C ASP A 150 20.19 -17.41 24.93
N LEU A 151 21.50 -17.42 24.71
CA LEU A 151 22.33 -18.62 24.59
C LEU A 151 22.38 -19.44 25.91
N THR A 152 21.77 -18.94 26.97
CA THR A 152 21.75 -19.62 28.29
C THR A 152 20.84 -20.84 28.34
N LEU A 153 19.93 -21.03 27.36
CA LEU A 153 19.04 -22.20 27.31
C LEU A 153 19.64 -23.45 26.68
N PHE A 154 20.87 -23.38 26.13
CA PHE A 154 21.55 -24.53 25.50
C PHE A 154 22.74 -25.08 26.30
N ILE A 155 23.02 -24.59 27.50
CA ILE A 155 24.10 -25.07 28.36
C ILE A 155 23.52 -25.53 29.70
N SER A 156 22.70 -26.56 29.68
CA SER A 156 22.37 -27.34 30.87
C SER A 156 22.10 -28.80 30.47
N SER A 157 23.15 -29.57 30.35
CA SER A 157 23.19 -31.02 30.60
C SER A 157 24.61 -31.44 30.75
#